data_1f7155d4b3160046c71291cd39c6b21d
#
_entry.id   1f7155d4b3160046c71291cd39c6b21d
#
_cell.length_a   1.000
_cell.length_b   1.000
_cell.length_c   1.000
_cell.angle_alpha   90.00
_cell.angle_beta   90.00
_cell.angle_gamma   90.00
#
_symmetry.space_group_name_H-M   'P 1'
#
loop_
_entity.id
_entity.type
_entity.pdbx_description
1 polymer ?
#
loop_
_entity_poly.entity_id
_entity_poly.type
_entity_poly.pdbx_seq_one_letter_code
_entity_poly.pdbx_strand_id
1 'polypeptide(L)'
;MEIIRTYPDTLRKRDIYKFVDDPDIIAVKNAVGTVLTPDAFVVYKDTQTISGEEKEVEIIAIRDRETGTVFASNSKYLREEFIKIIDNYLDPDDPDPVLIELVEGTSKAGRSYKTCKLL
;
A
#
# COMPACT_ATOMS: atom_id res chain seq x y z
N MET A 1 -3.22 -7.86 -15.31
CA MET A 1 -2.42 -7.21 -14.24
C MET A 1 -1.09 -6.74 -14.81
N GLU A 2 -0.68 -5.53 -14.46
CA GLU A 2 0.60 -4.96 -14.86
C GLU A 2 1.34 -4.47 -13.63
N ILE A 3 2.55 -4.96 -13.40
CA ILE A 3 3.39 -4.53 -12.27
C ILE A 3 4.07 -3.21 -12.65
N ILE A 4 3.87 -2.19 -11.80
CA ILE A 4 4.44 -0.85 -11.96
C ILE A 4 5.76 -0.74 -11.21
N ARG A 5 5.77 -1.18 -9.94
CA ARG A 5 6.94 -1.07 -9.08
C ARG A 5 6.90 -2.15 -7.99
N THR A 6 8.06 -2.71 -7.67
CA THR A 6 8.23 -3.62 -6.54
C THR A 6 9.35 -3.12 -5.63
N TYR A 7 9.21 -3.40 -4.33
CA TYR A 7 10.28 -3.16 -3.36
C TYR A 7 10.28 -4.32 -2.35
N PRO A 8 11.42 -4.96 -2.11
CA PRO A 8 12.65 -4.80 -2.91
C PRO A 8 12.46 -5.27 -4.35
N ASP A 9 13.34 -4.83 -5.24
CA ASP A 9 13.28 -5.20 -6.66
C ASP A 9 13.62 -6.66 -6.93
N THR A 10 14.03 -7.39 -5.90
CA THR A 10 14.37 -8.81 -5.94
C THR A 10 13.17 -9.73 -5.72
N LEU A 11 11.95 -9.20 -5.59
CA LEU A 11 10.77 -10.03 -5.44
C LEU A 11 10.57 -10.92 -6.67
N ARG A 12 10.35 -12.23 -6.42
CA ARG A 12 10.08 -13.20 -7.48
C ARG A 12 8.59 -13.20 -7.82
N LYS A 13 8.23 -13.80 -8.95
CA LYS A 13 6.82 -13.90 -9.35
C LYS A 13 5.95 -14.55 -8.27
N ARG A 14 6.42 -15.58 -7.61
CA ARG A 14 5.67 -16.24 -6.52
C ARG A 14 5.54 -15.36 -5.28
N ASP A 15 6.49 -14.47 -5.04
CA ASP A 15 6.38 -13.51 -3.94
C ASP A 15 5.29 -12.48 -4.23
N ILE A 16 5.16 -12.07 -5.48
CA ILE A 16 4.15 -11.13 -5.93
C ILE A 16 2.72 -11.64 -5.68
N TYR A 17 2.51 -12.96 -5.77
CA TYR A 17 1.21 -13.56 -5.44
C TYR A 17 0.71 -13.11 -4.05
N LYS A 18 1.60 -13.01 -3.07
CA LYS A 18 1.26 -12.61 -1.70
C LYS A 18 0.72 -11.19 -1.60
N PHE A 19 1.04 -10.36 -2.57
CA PHE A 19 0.62 -8.96 -2.63
C PHE A 19 -0.62 -8.75 -3.49
N VAL A 20 -0.93 -9.67 -4.39
CA VAL A 20 -1.96 -9.46 -5.43
C VAL A 20 -3.16 -10.37 -5.24
N ASP A 21 -2.92 -11.65 -5.04
CA ASP A 21 -3.98 -12.69 -5.11
C ASP A 21 -4.17 -13.48 -3.82
N ASP A 22 -3.35 -13.28 -2.80
CA ASP A 22 -3.49 -13.99 -1.53
C ASP A 22 -4.82 -13.63 -0.87
N PRO A 23 -5.64 -14.63 -0.47
CA PRO A 23 -6.93 -14.35 0.16
C PRO A 23 -6.81 -13.67 1.53
N ASP A 24 -5.63 -13.68 2.15
CA ASP A 24 -5.41 -13.06 3.46
C ASP A 24 -5.08 -11.56 3.38
N ILE A 25 -5.02 -10.99 2.18
CA ILE A 25 -4.80 -9.55 2.01
C ILE A 25 -5.95 -8.76 2.64
N ILE A 26 -5.59 -7.75 3.44
CA ILE A 26 -6.55 -6.89 4.14
C ILE A 26 -6.69 -5.57 3.38
N ALA A 27 -7.92 -5.16 3.10
CA ALA A 27 -8.17 -3.84 2.54
C ALA A 27 -7.85 -2.75 3.57
N VAL A 28 -7.14 -1.72 3.16
CA VAL A 28 -6.75 -0.61 4.04
C VAL A 28 -7.97 0.04 4.69
N LYS A 29 -9.10 0.12 3.98
CA LYS A 29 -10.34 0.68 4.54
C LYS A 29 -10.83 -0.04 5.81
N ASN A 30 -10.41 -1.29 6.01
CA ASN A 30 -10.76 -2.10 7.18
C ASN A 30 -9.66 -2.10 8.23
N ALA A 31 -8.59 -1.31 8.04
CA ALA A 31 -7.41 -1.34 8.88
C ALA A 31 -6.93 0.06 9.30
N VAL A 32 -7.81 1.07 9.22
CA VAL A 32 -7.48 2.44 9.65
C VAL A 32 -7.08 2.41 11.13
N GLY A 33 -5.98 3.10 11.45
CA GLY A 33 -5.40 3.10 12.80
C GLY A 33 -4.28 2.08 13.00
N THR A 34 -4.08 1.18 12.04
CA THR A 34 -3.00 0.19 12.11
C THR A 34 -1.66 0.86 11.87
N VAL A 35 -0.67 0.52 12.69
CA VAL A 35 0.72 0.94 12.53
C VAL A 35 1.50 -0.19 11.88
N LEU A 36 2.22 0.13 10.81
CA LEU A 36 2.99 -0.82 10.02
C LEU A 36 4.48 -0.53 10.10
N THR A 37 5.28 -1.61 10.04
CA THR A 37 6.70 -1.53 9.72
C THR A 37 6.86 -2.08 8.31
N PRO A 38 6.77 -1.24 7.26
CA PRO A 38 6.79 -1.74 5.89
C PRO A 38 8.17 -2.30 5.53
N ASP A 39 8.19 -3.51 4.99
CA ASP A 39 9.42 -4.15 4.52
C ASP A 39 9.40 -4.47 3.02
N ALA A 40 8.23 -4.45 2.41
CA ALA A 40 8.06 -4.70 0.98
C ALA A 40 6.74 -4.10 0.49
N PHE A 41 6.69 -3.73 -0.78
CA PHE A 41 5.44 -3.31 -1.39
C PHE A 41 5.44 -3.59 -2.89
N VAL A 42 4.25 -3.67 -3.45
CA VAL A 42 4.02 -3.82 -4.89
C VAL A 42 2.98 -2.79 -5.33
N VAL A 43 3.28 -2.07 -6.40
CA VAL A 43 2.31 -1.20 -7.08
C VAL A 43 1.97 -1.85 -8.40
N TYR A 44 0.68 -2.02 -8.68
CA TYR A 44 0.25 -2.68 -9.91
C TYR A 44 -1.07 -2.10 -10.41
N LYS A 45 -1.33 -2.29 -11.71
CA LYS A 45 -2.60 -1.96 -12.34
C LYS A 45 -3.42 -3.21 -12.56
N ASP A 46 -4.72 -3.11 -12.32
CA ASP A 46 -5.65 -4.19 -12.56
C ASP A 46 -7.01 -3.61 -12.98
N THR A 47 -7.87 -4.47 -13.48
CA THR A 47 -9.22 -4.10 -13.87
C THR A 47 -10.17 -4.48 -12.73
N GLN A 48 -11.00 -3.51 -12.31
CA GLN A 48 -12.05 -3.74 -11.31
C GLN A 48 -13.40 -3.30 -11.87
N THR A 49 -14.45 -4.01 -11.46
CA THR A 49 -15.81 -3.60 -11.75
C THR A 49 -16.29 -2.62 -10.69
N ILE A 50 -16.53 -1.37 -11.09
CA ILE A 50 -16.99 -0.30 -10.21
C ILE A 50 -18.29 0.25 -10.80
N SER A 51 -19.39 0.18 -10.03
CA SER A 51 -20.72 0.63 -10.46
C SER A 51 -21.17 -0.01 -11.78
N GLY A 52 -20.86 -1.29 -11.98
CA GLY A 52 -21.23 -2.04 -13.18
C GLY A 52 -20.33 -1.81 -14.39
N GLU A 53 -19.31 -0.98 -14.27
CA GLU A 53 -18.35 -0.71 -15.35
C GLU A 53 -16.97 -1.25 -15.00
N GLU A 54 -16.28 -1.80 -16.00
CA GLU A 54 -14.88 -2.18 -15.84
C GLU A 54 -14.00 -0.93 -15.88
N LYS A 55 -13.16 -0.75 -14.85
CA LYS A 55 -12.21 0.35 -14.76
C LYS A 55 -10.84 -0.17 -14.44
N GLU A 56 -9.83 0.40 -15.07
CA GLU A 56 -8.44 0.16 -14.69
C GLU A 56 -8.15 0.96 -13.42
N VAL A 57 -7.59 0.29 -12.42
CA VAL A 57 -7.22 0.91 -11.15
C VAL A 57 -5.76 0.61 -10.84
N GLU A 58 -5.10 1.51 -10.16
CA GLU A 58 -3.75 1.33 -9.67
C GLU A 58 -3.82 1.04 -8.17
N ILE A 59 -3.20 -0.07 -7.77
CA ILE A 59 -3.28 -0.59 -6.41
C ILE A 59 -1.89 -0.60 -5.81
N ILE A 60 -1.80 -0.26 -4.52
CA ILE A 60 -0.61 -0.48 -3.73
C ILE A 60 -0.91 -1.54 -2.66
N ALA A 61 -0.01 -2.51 -2.54
CA ALA A 61 -0.05 -3.55 -1.52
C ALA A 61 1.23 -3.47 -0.69
N ILE A 62 1.09 -3.33 0.62
CA ILE A 62 2.20 -3.07 1.56
C ILE A 62 2.25 -4.19 2.57
N ARG A 63 3.43 -4.78 2.77
CA ARG A 63 3.63 -5.81 3.78
C ARG A 63 4.19 -5.22 5.07
N ASP A 64 3.58 -5.62 6.19
CA ASP A 64 4.09 -5.36 7.52
C ASP A 64 5.13 -6.42 7.88
N ARG A 65 6.34 -6.00 8.25
CA ARG A 65 7.43 -6.90 8.62
C ARG A 65 7.10 -7.73 9.85
N GLU A 66 6.41 -7.15 10.83
CA GLU A 66 6.20 -7.80 12.13
C GLU A 66 5.19 -8.95 12.06
N THR A 67 4.19 -8.84 11.19
CA THR A 67 3.11 -9.83 11.10
C THR A 67 3.12 -10.59 9.79
N GLY A 68 3.81 -10.09 8.76
CA GLY A 68 3.72 -10.62 7.40
C GLY A 68 2.41 -10.28 6.69
N THR A 69 1.52 -9.53 7.32
CA THR A 69 0.24 -9.15 6.74
C THR A 69 0.42 -8.15 5.62
N VAL A 70 -0.32 -8.33 4.54
CA VAL A 70 -0.35 -7.40 3.40
C VAL A 70 -1.63 -6.58 3.45
N PHE A 71 -1.48 -5.27 3.29
CA PHE A 71 -2.59 -4.31 3.25
C PHE A 71 -2.63 -3.69 1.86
N ALA A 72 -3.80 -3.64 1.23
CA ALA A 72 -3.93 -3.15 -0.14
C ALA A 72 -5.00 -2.06 -0.25
N SER A 73 -4.77 -1.13 -1.16
CA SER A 73 -5.70 -0.03 -1.43
C SER A 73 -5.56 0.48 -2.86
N ASN A 74 -6.68 0.94 -3.42
CA ASN A 74 -6.69 1.68 -4.68
C ASN A 74 -6.69 3.21 -4.44
N SER A 75 -6.50 3.65 -3.21
CA SER A 75 -6.48 5.08 -2.88
C SER A 75 -5.24 5.75 -3.48
N LYS A 76 -5.46 6.74 -4.33
CA LYS A 76 -4.39 7.56 -4.90
C LYS A 76 -3.62 8.30 -3.80
N TYR A 77 -4.34 8.83 -2.80
CA TYR A 77 -3.71 9.58 -1.71
C TYR A 77 -2.78 8.70 -0.88
N LEU A 78 -3.20 7.47 -0.58
CA LEU A 78 -2.35 6.52 0.14
C LEU A 78 -1.10 6.20 -0.66
N ARG A 79 -1.27 5.87 -1.95
CA ARG A 79 -0.16 5.48 -2.82
C ARG A 79 0.87 6.60 -2.94
N GLU A 80 0.41 7.82 -3.22
CA GLU A 80 1.32 8.97 -3.38
C GLU A 80 2.05 9.29 -2.07
N GLU A 81 1.36 9.29 -0.94
CA GLU A 81 1.98 9.59 0.34
C GLU A 81 2.96 8.51 0.77
N PHE A 82 2.59 7.23 0.61
CA PHE A 82 3.47 6.11 0.95
C PHE A 82 4.75 6.15 0.12
N ILE A 83 4.65 6.31 -1.19
CA ILE A 83 5.81 6.37 -2.08
C ILE A 83 6.70 7.56 -1.73
N LYS A 84 6.10 8.71 -1.45
CA LYS A 84 6.87 9.90 -1.01
C LYS A 84 7.66 9.61 0.27
N ILE A 85 7.05 8.94 1.25
CA ILE A 85 7.72 8.58 2.50
C ILE A 85 8.90 7.64 2.22
N ILE A 86 8.67 6.60 1.45
CA ILE A 86 9.71 5.60 1.15
C ILE A 86 10.86 6.25 0.36
N ASP A 87 10.57 7.03 -0.65
CA ASP A 87 11.59 7.60 -1.53
C ASP A 87 12.42 8.70 -0.85
N ASN A 88 11.85 9.41 0.13
CA ASN A 88 12.54 10.55 0.74
C ASN A 88 13.06 10.29 2.15
N TYR A 89 12.48 9.35 2.89
CA TYR A 89 12.76 9.19 4.32
C TYR A 89 13.22 7.80 4.72
N LEU A 90 13.13 6.80 3.84
CA LEU A 90 13.70 5.49 4.12
C LEU A 90 15.21 5.56 4.00
N ASP A 91 15.90 5.31 5.10
CA ASP A 91 17.35 5.29 5.16
C ASP A 91 17.80 3.88 5.59
N PRO A 92 18.44 3.10 4.69
CA PRO A 92 18.88 1.75 5.03
C PRO A 92 19.91 1.70 6.16
N ASP A 93 20.60 2.83 6.42
CA ASP A 93 21.61 2.93 7.46
C ASP A 93 21.03 3.35 8.82
N ASP A 94 19.75 3.74 8.87
CA ASP A 94 19.08 4.09 10.11
C ASP A 94 18.76 2.80 10.89
N PRO A 95 19.22 2.67 12.14
CA PRO A 95 18.91 1.50 12.94
C PRO A 95 17.42 1.41 13.35
N ASP A 96 16.70 2.52 13.31
CA ASP A 96 15.28 2.55 13.65
C ASP A 96 14.43 2.29 12.41
N PRO A 97 13.42 1.42 12.50
CA PRO A 97 12.56 1.15 11.36
C PRO A 97 11.67 2.34 11.03
N VAL A 98 11.32 2.47 9.76
CA VAL A 98 10.25 3.39 9.35
C VAL A 98 8.93 2.82 9.83
N LEU A 99 8.17 3.62 10.58
CA LEU A 99 6.82 3.27 11.04
C LEU A 99 5.83 4.19 10.34
N ILE A 100 4.78 3.61 9.80
CA ILE A 100 3.66 4.36 9.22
C ILE A 100 2.35 3.96 9.88
N GLU A 101 1.44 4.91 9.97
CA GLU A 101 0.08 4.65 10.42
C GLU A 101 -0.89 4.84 9.26
N LEU A 102 -1.79 3.87 9.08
CA LEU A 102 -2.89 3.99 8.13
C LEU A 102 -3.95 4.90 8.73
N VAL A 103 -4.26 5.99 8.05
CA VAL A 103 -5.16 7.02 8.58
C VAL A 103 -6.22 7.39 7.55
N GLU A 104 -7.24 8.07 8.04
CA GLU A 104 -8.28 8.65 7.19
C GLU A 104 -8.11 10.16 7.15
N GLY A 105 -8.13 10.73 5.95
CA GLY A 105 -8.11 12.16 5.74
C GLY A 105 -9.44 12.67 5.20
N THR A 106 -9.60 13.99 5.17
CA THR A 106 -10.78 14.64 4.61
C THR A 106 -10.33 15.66 3.57
N SER A 107 -10.88 15.56 2.35
CA SER A 107 -10.58 16.50 1.28
C SER A 107 -11.28 17.84 1.52
N LYS A 108 -10.90 18.86 0.75
CA LYS A 108 -11.55 20.18 0.79
C LYS A 108 -13.04 20.12 0.46
N ALA A 109 -13.44 19.13 -0.33
CA ALA A 109 -14.86 18.90 -0.67
C ALA A 109 -15.62 18.11 0.41
N GLY A 110 -15.00 17.81 1.56
CA GLY A 110 -15.61 17.08 2.65
C GLY A 110 -15.66 15.56 2.47
N ARG A 111 -14.99 15.01 1.46
CA ARG A 111 -14.94 13.56 1.21
C ARG A 111 -13.81 12.93 1.99
N SER A 112 -14.08 11.79 2.63
CA SER A 112 -13.04 11.03 3.30
C SER A 112 -12.23 10.21 2.30
N TYR A 113 -10.94 10.05 2.60
CA TYR A 113 -10.04 9.20 1.82
C TYR A 113 -9.08 8.48 2.75
N LYS A 114 -8.54 7.34 2.27
CA LYS A 114 -7.54 6.59 3.02
C LYS A 114 -6.15 7.08 2.62
N THR A 115 -5.28 7.25 3.60
CA THR A 115 -3.90 7.67 3.41
C THR A 115 -3.03 7.09 4.53
N CYS A 116 -1.81 7.54 4.63
CA CYS A 116 -0.90 7.14 5.71
C CYS A 116 -0.06 8.34 6.15
N LYS A 117 0.59 8.19 7.29
CA LYS A 117 1.55 9.19 7.78
C LYS A 117 2.77 8.50 8.38
N LEU A 118 3.91 9.14 8.29
CA LEU A 118 5.14 8.73 8.96
C LEU A 118 5.02 9.06 10.45
N LEU A 119 5.33 8.08 11.30
CA LEU A 119 5.36 8.29 12.74
C LEU A 119 6.74 8.71 13.23
#